data_9d9f59a9ef3e4e8771231c60b5bf2a31
#
_entry.id   9d9f59a9ef3e4e8771231c60b5bf2a31
#
_cell.length_a   1.000
_cell.length_b   1.000
_cell.length_c   1.000
_cell.angle_alpha   90.00
_cell.angle_beta   90.00
_cell.angle_gamma   90.00
#
_symmetry.space_group_name_H-M   'P 1'
#
loop_
_entity.id
_entity.type
_entity.pdbx_description
1 polymer ?
#
loop_
_entity_poly.entity_id
_entity_poly.type
_entity_poly.pdbx_seq_one_letter_code
_entity_poly.pdbx_strand_id
1 'polypeptide(L)'
;FGVIIPKELGNFGLVLFIFTIGIQAGPGFFDSFRSKGKTLILITMLIICSACLTAVGLKYAFDIDTPSVVGLIAGALTSTPGLAVAIDSTNSPLASIAYGIAYPFGVIGVILFVKLLPKIMRVDLDKEARRLELERRSGFPELTTCIFRVTNQAVFGRTLAQINARA
;
A
#
# COMPACT_ATOMS: atom_id res chain seq x y z
N PHE A 1 4.19 15.51 33.45
CA PHE A 1 2.97 15.93 32.77
C PHE A 1 2.18 14.68 32.38
N GLY A 2 1.21 14.25 33.25
CA GLY A 2 0.37 13.07 32.96
C GLY A 2 -0.91 13.51 32.23
N VAL A 3 -0.84 13.68 30.91
CA VAL A 3 -2.06 13.86 30.11
C VAL A 3 -2.66 12.47 29.87
N ILE A 4 -3.79 12.20 30.47
CA ILE A 4 -4.58 10.97 30.21
C ILE A 4 -5.43 11.23 28.98
N ILE A 5 -5.07 10.61 27.87
CA ILE A 5 -5.85 10.64 26.62
C ILE A 5 -6.93 9.55 26.73
N PRO A 6 -8.23 9.87 26.55
CA PRO A 6 -9.30 8.87 26.53
C PRO A 6 -9.04 7.82 25.41
N LYS A 7 -9.31 6.54 25.69
CA LYS A 7 -9.14 5.45 24.72
C LYS A 7 -9.98 5.67 23.46
N GLU A 8 -11.15 6.30 23.61
CA GLU A 8 -12.07 6.62 22.51
C GLU A 8 -11.44 7.54 21.47
N LEU A 9 -10.59 8.49 21.88
CA LEU A 9 -9.89 9.37 20.96
C LEU A 9 -8.84 8.62 20.12
N GLY A 10 -8.14 7.67 20.75
CA GLY A 10 -7.21 6.77 20.06
C GLY A 10 -7.94 5.90 19.02
N ASN A 11 -9.05 5.30 19.39
CA ASN A 11 -9.86 4.48 18.49
C ASN A 11 -10.44 5.30 17.34
N PHE A 12 -10.89 6.52 17.60
CA PHE A 12 -11.35 7.44 16.54
C PHE A 12 -10.23 7.79 15.56
N GLY A 13 -9.03 8.10 16.06
CA GLY A 13 -7.86 8.34 15.22
C GLY A 13 -7.50 7.14 14.36
N LEU A 14 -7.56 5.92 14.91
CA LEU A 14 -7.32 4.68 14.18
C LEU A 14 -8.33 4.45 13.07
N VAL A 15 -9.62 4.67 13.33
CA VAL A 15 -10.70 4.56 12.32
C VAL A 15 -10.48 5.54 11.18
N LEU A 16 -10.18 6.82 11.48
CA LEU A 16 -9.87 7.84 10.46
C LEU A 16 -8.64 7.46 9.63
N PHE A 17 -7.59 6.94 10.27
CA PHE A 17 -6.39 6.49 9.60
C PHE A 17 -6.69 5.36 8.60
N ILE A 18 -7.38 4.31 9.04
CA ILE A 18 -7.75 3.18 8.18
C ILE A 18 -8.67 3.63 7.04
N PHE A 19 -9.64 4.51 7.33
CA PHE A 19 -10.55 5.07 6.34
C PHE A 19 -9.80 5.85 5.25
N THR A 20 -8.86 6.70 5.64
CA THR A 20 -8.05 7.50 4.70
C THR A 20 -7.21 6.60 3.80
N ILE A 21 -6.55 5.58 4.36
CA ILE A 21 -5.80 4.59 3.57
C ILE A 21 -6.73 3.82 2.62
N GLY A 22 -7.92 3.46 3.09
CA GLY A 22 -8.92 2.76 2.27
C GLY A 22 -9.35 3.56 1.04
N ILE A 23 -9.61 4.86 1.20
CA ILE A 23 -9.95 5.75 0.08
C ILE A 23 -8.78 5.89 -0.88
N GLN A 24 -7.56 6.07 -0.37
CA GLN A 24 -6.37 6.27 -1.19
C GLN A 24 -5.99 5.01 -1.98
N ALA A 25 -6.04 3.85 -1.35
CA ALA A 25 -5.63 2.58 -1.95
C ALA A 25 -6.74 1.88 -2.74
N GLY A 26 -8.01 2.19 -2.45
CA GLY A 26 -9.19 1.46 -2.95
C GLY A 26 -9.23 1.28 -4.47
N PRO A 27 -9.14 2.33 -5.29
CA PRO A 27 -9.21 2.20 -6.75
C PRO A 27 -8.12 1.28 -7.30
N GLY A 28 -6.86 1.48 -6.89
CA GLY A 28 -5.75 0.66 -7.34
C GLY A 28 -5.80 -0.79 -6.82
N PHE A 29 -6.38 -1.00 -5.65
CA PHE A 29 -6.56 -2.33 -5.07
C PHE A 29 -7.52 -3.19 -5.92
N PHE A 30 -8.68 -2.65 -6.29
CA PHE A 30 -9.66 -3.40 -7.09
C PHE A 30 -9.11 -3.78 -8.47
N ASP A 31 -8.38 -2.88 -9.12
CA ASP A 31 -7.75 -3.16 -10.43
C ASP A 31 -6.67 -4.23 -10.31
N SER A 32 -5.81 -4.15 -9.31
CA SER A 32 -4.77 -5.14 -9.03
C SER A 32 -5.36 -6.50 -8.65
N PHE A 33 -6.42 -6.50 -7.83
CA PHE A 33 -7.10 -7.72 -7.41
C PHE A 33 -7.78 -8.43 -8.57
N ARG A 34 -8.39 -7.68 -9.49
CA ARG A 34 -9.04 -8.25 -10.68
C ARG A 34 -8.05 -8.86 -11.66
N SER A 35 -6.87 -8.26 -11.81
CA SER A 35 -5.85 -8.73 -12.77
C SER A 35 -4.95 -9.84 -12.22
N LYS A 36 -4.50 -9.74 -10.96
CA LYS A 36 -3.51 -10.62 -10.33
C LYS A 36 -3.90 -11.11 -8.93
N GLY A 37 -5.18 -11.06 -8.58
CA GLY A 37 -5.68 -11.29 -7.22
C GLY A 37 -5.22 -12.61 -6.60
N LYS A 38 -5.25 -13.72 -7.33
CA LYS A 38 -4.83 -15.04 -6.81
C LYS A 38 -3.37 -15.04 -6.38
N THR A 39 -2.48 -14.46 -7.19
CA THR A 39 -1.05 -14.38 -6.89
C THR A 39 -0.79 -13.46 -5.70
N LEU A 40 -1.48 -12.31 -5.63
CA LEU A 40 -1.35 -11.38 -4.51
C LEU A 40 -1.81 -12.01 -3.19
N ILE A 41 -2.96 -12.70 -3.20
CA ILE A 41 -3.46 -13.43 -2.02
C ILE A 41 -2.46 -14.48 -1.56
N LEU A 42 -1.93 -15.28 -2.48
CA LEU A 42 -0.99 -16.34 -2.14
C LEU A 42 0.29 -15.77 -1.50
N ILE A 43 0.86 -14.72 -2.09
CA ILE A 43 2.06 -14.07 -1.57
C ILE A 43 1.79 -13.46 -0.20
N THR A 44 0.66 -12.77 -0.02
CA THR A 44 0.28 -12.16 1.26
C THR A 44 0.11 -13.23 2.34
N MET A 45 -0.60 -14.32 2.04
CA MET A 45 -0.75 -15.45 2.96
C MET A 45 0.59 -16.06 3.34
N LEU A 46 1.49 -16.24 2.37
CA LEU A 46 2.83 -16.79 2.62
C LEU A 46 3.64 -15.88 3.54
N ILE A 47 3.59 -14.56 3.33
CA ILE A 47 4.27 -13.57 4.19
C ILE A 47 3.71 -13.61 5.61
N ILE A 48 2.39 -13.59 5.77
CA ILE A 48 1.74 -13.60 7.09
C ILE A 48 2.05 -14.93 7.82
N CYS A 49 1.89 -16.06 7.14
CA CYS A 49 2.17 -17.36 7.74
C CYS A 49 3.65 -17.49 8.15
N SER A 50 4.59 -17.04 7.31
CA SER A 50 6.01 -17.07 7.65
C SER A 50 6.34 -16.17 8.84
N ALA A 51 5.75 -14.98 8.91
CA ALA A 51 5.92 -14.07 10.05
C ALA A 51 5.38 -14.69 11.34
N CYS A 52 4.18 -15.29 11.31
CA CYS A 52 3.60 -15.96 12.46
C CYS A 52 4.43 -17.17 12.93
N LEU A 53 4.90 -18.00 11.98
CA LEU A 53 5.77 -19.14 12.31
C LEU A 53 7.08 -18.69 12.93
N THR A 54 7.71 -17.67 12.37
CA THR A 54 8.94 -17.07 12.91
C THR A 54 8.72 -16.56 14.33
N ALA A 55 7.62 -15.85 14.56
CA ALA A 55 7.29 -15.31 15.88
C ALA A 55 7.02 -16.40 16.93
N VAL A 56 6.28 -17.44 16.56
CA VAL A 56 6.08 -18.61 17.43
C VAL A 56 7.41 -19.31 17.71
N GLY A 57 8.24 -19.48 16.70
CA GLY A 57 9.59 -20.04 16.86
C GLY A 57 10.46 -19.23 17.82
N LEU A 58 10.49 -17.89 17.68
CA LEU A 58 11.24 -16.99 18.57
C LEU A 58 10.69 -17.03 20.00
N LYS A 59 9.37 -17.10 20.16
CA LYS A 59 8.75 -17.22 21.48
C LYS A 59 9.30 -18.40 22.24
N TYR A 60 9.32 -19.57 21.64
CA TYR A 60 9.79 -20.81 22.30
C TYR A 60 11.31 -20.88 22.41
N ALA A 61 12.05 -20.32 21.44
CA ALA A 61 13.51 -20.33 21.47
C ALA A 61 14.12 -19.39 22.52
N PHE A 62 13.46 -18.27 22.79
CA PHE A 62 13.96 -17.22 23.68
C PHE A 62 13.08 -17.00 24.93
N ASP A 63 12.06 -17.82 25.11
CA ASP A 63 11.07 -17.73 26.22
C ASP A 63 10.46 -16.32 26.36
N ILE A 64 10.11 -15.70 25.22
CA ILE A 64 9.53 -14.37 25.19
C ILE A 64 8.02 -14.44 25.53
N ASP A 65 7.56 -13.50 26.33
CA ASP A 65 6.14 -13.39 26.67
C ASP A 65 5.25 -13.07 25.46
N THR A 66 4.01 -13.55 25.49
CA THR A 66 3.08 -13.41 24.36
C THR A 66 2.82 -11.96 23.94
N PRO A 67 2.58 -10.98 24.87
CA PRO A 67 2.41 -9.59 24.50
C PRO A 67 3.59 -9.01 23.71
N SER A 68 4.82 -9.29 24.14
CA SER A 68 6.03 -8.83 23.45
C SER A 68 6.15 -9.44 22.07
N VAL A 69 5.88 -10.75 21.90
CA VAL A 69 5.94 -11.40 20.59
C VAL A 69 4.93 -10.79 19.62
N VAL A 70 3.69 -10.56 20.05
CA VAL A 70 2.67 -9.95 19.19
C VAL A 70 3.05 -8.52 18.82
N GLY A 71 3.60 -7.75 19.75
CA GLY A 71 4.14 -6.42 19.51
C GLY A 71 5.30 -6.42 18.52
N LEU A 72 6.26 -7.36 18.67
CA LEU A 72 7.39 -7.52 17.74
C LEU A 72 6.93 -7.81 16.30
N ILE A 73 5.95 -8.70 16.12
CA ILE A 73 5.38 -9.01 14.79
C ILE A 73 4.73 -7.76 14.20
N ALA A 74 3.85 -7.11 14.96
CA ALA A 74 3.16 -5.92 14.50
C ALA A 74 4.16 -4.80 14.12
N GLY A 75 5.24 -4.63 14.90
CA GLY A 75 6.30 -3.68 14.63
C GLY A 75 7.14 -4.03 13.41
N ALA A 76 7.59 -5.28 13.29
CA ALA A 76 8.39 -5.76 12.16
C ALA A 76 7.63 -5.68 10.83
N LEU A 77 6.32 -5.95 10.86
CA LEU A 77 5.43 -5.79 9.71
C LEU A 77 4.94 -4.34 9.51
N THR A 78 5.41 -3.39 10.32
CA THR A 78 5.01 -1.97 10.28
C THR A 78 3.48 -1.75 10.34
N SER A 79 2.77 -2.65 11.06
CA SER A 79 1.32 -2.68 11.13
C SER A 79 0.79 -1.92 12.36
N THR A 80 0.45 -0.65 12.19
CA THR A 80 -0.20 0.15 13.24
C THR A 80 -1.56 -0.44 13.67
N PRO A 81 -2.44 -0.93 12.76
CA PRO A 81 -3.64 -1.65 13.18
C PRO A 81 -3.33 -2.92 13.98
N GLY A 82 -2.26 -3.63 13.63
CA GLY A 82 -1.78 -4.80 14.37
C GLY A 82 -1.38 -4.47 15.81
N LEU A 83 -0.77 -3.30 16.04
CA LEU A 83 -0.47 -2.81 17.37
C LEU A 83 -1.73 -2.57 18.20
N ALA A 84 -2.75 -1.93 17.62
CA ALA A 84 -4.00 -1.68 18.33
C ALA A 84 -4.65 -2.99 18.80
N VAL A 85 -4.73 -3.99 17.91
CA VAL A 85 -5.23 -5.33 18.25
C VAL A 85 -4.37 -6.01 19.32
N ALA A 86 -3.03 -5.87 19.23
CA ALA A 86 -2.10 -6.42 20.22
C ALA A 86 -2.33 -5.84 21.61
N ILE A 87 -2.52 -4.52 21.72
CA ILE A 87 -2.80 -3.84 23.00
C ILE A 87 -4.14 -4.29 23.56
N ASP A 88 -5.20 -4.29 22.74
CA ASP A 88 -6.55 -4.67 23.19
C ASP A 88 -6.63 -6.13 23.60
N SER A 89 -5.96 -7.02 22.88
CA SER A 89 -5.99 -8.47 23.14
C SER A 89 -5.17 -8.87 24.38
N THR A 90 -4.05 -8.18 24.62
CA THR A 90 -3.12 -8.55 25.71
C THR A 90 -3.28 -7.71 26.96
N ASN A 91 -3.93 -6.54 26.87
CA ASN A 91 -4.01 -5.51 27.92
C ASN A 91 -2.66 -5.23 28.58
N SER A 92 -1.57 -5.35 27.83
CA SER A 92 -0.21 -5.23 28.33
C SER A 92 0.56 -4.11 27.63
N PRO A 93 1.27 -3.22 28.36
CA PRO A 93 2.13 -2.22 27.76
C PRO A 93 3.34 -2.82 27.03
N LEU A 94 3.68 -4.08 27.32
CA LEU A 94 4.80 -4.77 26.69
C LEU A 94 4.64 -4.89 25.17
N ALA A 95 3.39 -5.05 24.68
CA ALA A 95 3.09 -5.06 23.26
C ALA A 95 3.52 -3.75 22.57
N SER A 96 3.24 -2.59 23.19
CA SER A 96 3.64 -1.28 22.67
C SER A 96 5.15 -1.07 22.69
N ILE A 97 5.80 -1.52 23.77
CA ILE A 97 7.26 -1.40 23.90
C ILE A 97 7.95 -2.26 22.83
N ALA A 98 7.53 -3.51 22.70
CA ALA A 98 8.09 -4.44 21.73
C ALA A 98 7.86 -3.95 20.28
N TYR A 99 6.68 -3.40 19.99
CA TYR A 99 6.39 -2.74 18.72
C TYR A 99 7.34 -1.59 18.45
N GLY A 100 7.53 -0.67 19.42
CA GLY A 100 8.41 0.49 19.27
C GLY A 100 9.88 0.11 19.00
N ILE A 101 10.33 -1.02 19.55
CA ILE A 101 11.67 -1.57 19.26
C ILE A 101 11.75 -2.15 17.85
N ALA A 102 10.77 -2.94 17.44
CA ALA A 102 10.78 -3.66 16.15
C ALA A 102 10.49 -2.76 14.94
N TYR A 103 9.65 -1.74 15.11
CA TYR A 103 9.18 -0.88 14.03
C TYR A 103 10.30 -0.20 13.20
N PRO A 104 11.32 0.44 13.80
CA PRO A 104 12.42 1.03 13.02
C PRO A 104 13.14 -0.01 12.15
N PHE A 105 13.35 -1.22 12.68
CA PHE A 105 14.00 -2.30 11.93
C PHE A 105 13.14 -2.79 10.78
N GLY A 106 11.80 -2.88 10.98
CA GLY A 106 10.86 -3.19 9.92
C GLY A 106 10.92 -2.18 8.78
N VAL A 107 10.87 -0.87 9.10
CA VAL A 107 10.97 0.21 8.10
C VAL A 107 12.28 0.17 7.34
N ILE A 108 13.41 0.08 8.06
CA ILE A 108 14.74 0.01 7.44
C ILE A 108 14.84 -1.23 6.57
N GLY A 109 14.36 -2.38 7.06
CA GLY A 109 14.36 -3.65 6.30
C GLY A 109 13.62 -3.56 4.99
N VAL A 110 12.41 -2.98 4.98
CA VAL A 110 11.62 -2.77 3.75
C VAL A 110 12.34 -1.83 2.79
N ILE A 111 12.88 -0.70 3.28
CA ILE A 111 13.63 0.25 2.43
C ILE A 111 14.85 -0.42 1.80
N LEU A 112 15.62 -1.15 2.58
CA LEU A 112 16.77 -1.89 2.07
C LEU A 112 16.37 -2.96 1.05
N PHE A 113 15.32 -3.71 1.34
CA PHE A 113 14.80 -4.73 0.43
C PHE A 113 14.39 -4.13 -0.91
N VAL A 114 13.58 -3.06 -0.90
CA VAL A 114 13.14 -2.39 -2.12
C VAL A 114 14.31 -1.82 -2.93
N LYS A 115 15.35 -1.29 -2.26
CA LYS A 115 16.54 -0.75 -2.94
C LYS A 115 17.47 -1.84 -3.47
N LEU A 116 17.61 -2.95 -2.76
CA LEU A 116 18.53 -4.04 -3.11
C LEU A 116 17.93 -5.02 -4.11
N LEU A 117 16.61 -5.25 -4.04
CA LEU A 117 15.93 -6.22 -4.89
C LEU A 117 16.21 -6.04 -6.40
N PRO A 118 16.09 -4.82 -6.98
CA PRO A 118 16.40 -4.62 -8.40
C PRO A 118 17.85 -4.93 -8.75
N LYS A 119 18.79 -4.61 -7.83
CA LYS A 119 20.22 -4.92 -8.01
C LYS A 119 20.49 -6.41 -7.99
N ILE A 120 19.87 -7.14 -7.05
CA ILE A 120 20.01 -8.60 -6.92
C ILE A 120 19.41 -9.30 -8.15
N MET A 121 18.24 -8.84 -8.61
CA MET A 121 17.56 -9.39 -9.77
C MET A 121 18.14 -8.88 -11.11
N ARG A 122 19.10 -7.96 -11.06
CA ARG A 122 19.68 -7.30 -12.24
C ARG A 122 18.63 -6.69 -13.18
N VAL A 123 17.56 -6.17 -12.60
CA VAL A 123 16.47 -5.51 -13.34
C VAL A 123 16.82 -4.05 -13.54
N ASP A 124 16.77 -3.59 -14.79
CA ASP A 124 16.91 -2.20 -15.15
C ASP A 124 15.54 -1.51 -14.99
N LEU A 125 15.38 -0.78 -13.87
CA LEU A 125 14.12 -0.12 -13.53
C LEU A 125 13.68 0.91 -14.57
N ASP A 126 14.63 1.57 -15.25
CA ASP A 126 14.31 2.59 -16.27
C ASP A 126 13.70 1.94 -17.51
N LYS A 127 14.22 0.77 -17.91
CA LYS A 127 13.65 0.00 -19.03
C LYS A 127 12.28 -0.53 -18.70
N GLU A 128 12.08 -1.06 -17.49
CA GLU A 128 10.80 -1.61 -17.08
C GLU A 128 9.76 -0.50 -16.88
N ALA A 129 10.15 0.66 -16.35
CA ALA A 129 9.27 1.83 -16.25
C ALA A 129 8.80 2.32 -17.63
N ARG A 130 9.71 2.42 -18.61
CA ARG A 130 9.36 2.79 -19.99
C ARG A 130 8.45 1.76 -20.64
N ARG A 131 8.69 0.48 -20.40
CA ARG A 131 7.84 -0.60 -20.92
C ARG A 131 6.41 -0.50 -20.37
N LEU A 132 6.26 -0.31 -19.06
CA LEU A 132 4.96 -0.13 -18.41
C LEU A 132 4.25 1.15 -18.91
N GLU A 133 5.01 2.20 -19.17
CA GLU A 133 4.45 3.44 -19.72
C GLU A 133 3.94 3.23 -21.15
N LEU A 134 4.67 2.49 -21.98
CA LEU A 134 4.23 2.12 -23.33
C LEU A 134 3.00 1.20 -23.30
N GLU A 135 2.98 0.21 -22.40
CA GLU A 135 1.82 -0.68 -22.22
C GLU A 135 0.58 0.09 -21.75
N ARG A 136 0.74 1.07 -20.87
CA ARG A 136 -0.36 1.95 -20.45
C ARG A 136 -0.87 2.85 -21.58
N ARG A 137 0.03 3.36 -22.40
CA ARG A 137 -0.31 4.20 -23.56
C ARG A 137 -0.95 3.40 -24.68
N SER A 138 -0.58 2.14 -24.89
CA SER A 138 -1.16 1.30 -25.94
C SER A 138 -2.64 0.98 -25.74
N GLY A 139 -3.17 1.14 -24.52
CA GLY A 139 -4.59 1.01 -24.19
C GLY A 139 -5.44 2.26 -24.44
N PHE A 140 -4.81 3.40 -24.75
CA PHE A 140 -5.51 4.65 -25.03
C PHE A 140 -5.05 5.18 -26.40
N PRO A 141 -5.96 5.71 -27.23
CA PRO A 141 -5.56 6.36 -28.46
C PRO A 141 -4.62 7.51 -28.15
N GLU A 142 -3.50 7.62 -28.89
CA GLU A 142 -2.57 8.73 -28.73
C GLU A 142 -3.31 10.06 -28.93
N LEU A 143 -3.31 10.89 -27.91
CA LEU A 143 -3.83 12.24 -27.99
C LEU A 143 -2.83 13.07 -28.79
N THR A 144 -3.04 13.14 -30.11
CA THR A 144 -2.25 13.98 -30.99
C THR A 144 -2.88 15.36 -31.04
N THR A 145 -2.18 16.38 -30.63
CA THR A 145 -2.62 17.76 -30.78
C THR A 145 -2.36 18.20 -32.22
N CYS A 146 -3.45 18.31 -33.00
CA CYS A 146 -3.36 18.83 -34.36
C CYS A 146 -3.93 20.24 -34.41
N ILE A 147 -3.22 21.14 -35.09
CA ILE A 147 -3.70 22.47 -35.34
C ILE A 147 -4.32 22.48 -36.76
N PHE A 148 -5.62 22.70 -36.80
CA PHE A 148 -6.37 22.77 -38.06
C PHE A 148 -6.73 24.22 -38.38
N ARG A 149 -6.57 24.60 -39.62
CA ARG A 149 -7.12 25.87 -40.17
C ARG A 149 -8.52 25.56 -40.70
N VAL A 150 -9.53 26.12 -40.05
CA VAL A 150 -10.91 25.96 -40.49
C VAL A 150 -11.12 26.88 -41.71
N THR A 151 -11.33 26.28 -42.87
CA THR A 151 -11.56 26.99 -44.14
C THR A 151 -13.04 27.01 -44.53
N ASN A 152 -13.86 26.12 -43.94
CA ASN A 152 -15.28 26.04 -44.27
C ASN A 152 -16.09 27.05 -43.42
N GLN A 153 -16.65 28.05 -44.05
CA GLN A 153 -17.43 29.12 -43.38
C GLN A 153 -18.70 28.57 -42.67
N ALA A 154 -19.23 27.42 -43.11
CA ALA A 154 -20.41 26.81 -42.50
C ALA A 154 -20.14 26.29 -41.05
N VAL A 155 -18.88 26.22 -40.65
CA VAL A 155 -18.45 25.71 -39.33
C VAL A 155 -18.17 26.86 -38.34
N PHE A 156 -18.09 28.09 -38.81
CA PHE A 156 -17.81 29.24 -37.94
C PHE A 156 -18.95 29.48 -36.96
N GLY A 157 -18.58 29.71 -35.68
CA GLY A 157 -19.54 29.95 -34.60
C GLY A 157 -20.31 28.74 -34.09
N ARG A 158 -19.98 27.52 -34.54
CA ARG A 158 -20.61 26.27 -34.09
C ARG A 158 -19.71 25.51 -33.10
N THR A 159 -20.34 24.81 -32.19
CA THR A 159 -19.63 23.91 -31.26
C THR A 159 -19.30 22.58 -31.97
N LEU A 160 -18.24 21.86 -31.50
CA LEU A 160 -17.85 20.55 -32.02
C LEU A 160 -19.01 19.54 -32.02
N ALA A 161 -19.87 19.58 -31.02
CA ALA A 161 -21.07 18.72 -30.94
C ALA A 161 -22.07 18.97 -32.09
N GLN A 162 -22.25 20.24 -32.51
CA GLN A 162 -23.13 20.65 -33.63
C GLN A 162 -22.57 20.28 -35.00
N ILE A 163 -21.22 20.18 -35.09
CA ILE A 163 -20.54 19.81 -36.34
C ILE A 163 -20.61 18.29 -36.53
N ASN A 164 -20.38 17.53 -35.46
CA ASN A 164 -20.34 16.06 -35.51
C ASN A 164 -21.73 15.42 -35.71
N ALA A 165 -22.84 16.12 -35.45
CA ALA A 165 -24.20 15.63 -35.66
C ALA A 165 -24.63 15.64 -37.15
N ARG A 166 -23.78 16.15 -38.06
CA ARG A 166 -24.06 16.25 -39.51
C ARG A 166 -23.05 15.55 -40.42
N ALA A 167 -22.05 14.86 -39.82
CA ALA A 167 -21.15 13.99 -40.55
C ALA A 167 -21.60 12.54 -40.47
#